data_761c28b5e6f289c5947846a5a2f15966
#
_entry.id   761c28b5e6f289c5947846a5a2f15966
#
_cell.length_a   1.000
_cell.length_b   1.000
_cell.length_c   1.000
_cell.angle_alpha   90.00
_cell.angle_beta   90.00
_cell.angle_gamma   90.00
#
_symmetry.space_group_name_H-M   'P 1'
#
loop_
_entity.id
_entity.type
_entity.pdbx_description
1 polymer ?
#
loop_
_entity_poly.entity_id
_entity_poly.type
_entity_poly.pdbx_seq_one_letter_code
_entity_poly.pdbx_strand_id
1 'polypeptide(L)'
;MLRRVALALLAVAAAGPAFGQAYPNKPINLIVPFAAGGPTDVMARILGERMGKELGQQIVIDNVTGAAGSIAMGKLARSAPDGYTIGIGHLGTNVVNG
;
A
#
# COMPACT_ATOMS: atom_id res chain seq x y z
N MET A 1 -30.53 -32.18 17.22
CA MET A 1 -29.51 -31.34 17.87
C MET A 1 -28.15 -31.40 17.18
N LEU A 2 -27.58 -32.59 17.01
CA LEU A 2 -26.24 -32.77 16.39
C LEU A 2 -26.17 -32.23 14.94
N ARG A 3 -27.23 -32.35 14.14
CA ARG A 3 -27.26 -31.83 12.78
C ARG A 3 -27.18 -30.29 12.72
N ARG A 4 -27.81 -29.60 13.66
CA ARG A 4 -27.80 -28.13 13.72
C ARG A 4 -26.44 -27.58 14.12
N VAL A 5 -25.78 -28.25 15.05
CA VAL A 5 -24.44 -27.88 15.48
C VAL A 5 -23.42 -28.12 14.34
N ALA A 6 -23.53 -29.25 13.63
CA ALA A 6 -22.66 -29.55 12.49
C ALA A 6 -22.83 -28.54 11.34
N LEU A 7 -24.06 -28.12 11.04
CA LEU A 7 -24.34 -27.10 10.03
C LEU A 7 -23.79 -25.73 10.42
N ALA A 8 -23.88 -25.36 11.70
CA ALA A 8 -23.31 -24.12 12.20
C ALA A 8 -21.79 -24.10 12.11
N LEU A 9 -21.14 -25.22 12.42
CA LEU A 9 -19.68 -25.36 12.30
C LEU A 9 -19.23 -25.30 10.84
N LEU A 10 -19.97 -25.90 9.92
CA LEU A 10 -19.69 -25.80 8.49
C LEU A 10 -19.85 -24.37 7.95
N ALA A 11 -20.84 -23.62 8.43
CA ALA A 11 -21.02 -22.22 8.04
C ALA A 11 -19.88 -21.33 8.50
N VAL A 12 -19.35 -21.54 9.72
CA VAL A 12 -18.19 -20.82 10.23
C VAL A 12 -16.94 -21.17 9.43
N ALA A 13 -16.73 -22.41 9.09
CA ALA A 13 -15.59 -22.84 8.27
C ALA A 13 -15.67 -22.28 6.86
N ALA A 14 -16.86 -22.18 6.25
CA ALA A 14 -17.06 -21.59 4.95
C ALA A 14 -16.86 -20.05 4.94
N ALA A 15 -17.17 -19.37 6.04
CA ALA A 15 -16.94 -17.94 6.21
C ALA A 15 -15.45 -17.61 6.42
N GLY A 16 -14.65 -18.53 6.99
CA GLY A 16 -13.22 -18.35 7.25
C GLY A 16 -12.40 -17.98 6.02
N PRO A 17 -12.51 -18.67 4.86
CA PRO A 17 -11.77 -18.31 3.65
C PRO A 17 -12.12 -16.93 3.08
N ALA A 18 -13.34 -16.45 3.28
CA ALA A 18 -13.76 -15.12 2.80
C ALA A 18 -13.04 -13.99 3.54
N PHE A 19 -12.62 -14.21 4.79
CA PHE A 19 -11.81 -13.27 5.57
C PHE A 19 -10.31 -13.54 5.44
N GLY A 20 -9.92 -14.58 4.70
CA GLY A 20 -8.55 -15.06 4.62
C GLY A 20 -7.69 -14.44 3.53
N GLN A 21 -8.20 -13.44 2.77
CA GLN A 21 -7.35 -12.70 1.86
C GLN A 21 -6.49 -11.75 2.68
N ALA A 22 -5.35 -12.28 3.15
CA ALA A 22 -4.41 -11.49 3.95
C ALA A 22 -3.89 -10.32 3.14
N TYR A 23 -4.01 -9.12 3.67
CA TYR A 23 -3.32 -7.96 3.15
C TYR A 23 -1.85 -8.01 3.60
N PRO A 24 -0.87 -7.77 2.72
CA PRO A 24 -1.01 -7.59 1.28
C PRO A 24 -0.94 -8.93 0.52
N ASN A 25 -1.76 -9.09 -0.51
CA ASN A 25 -1.74 -10.28 -1.37
C ASN A 25 -1.26 -10.01 -2.80
N LYS A 26 -0.82 -8.78 -3.07
CA LYS A 26 -0.25 -8.34 -4.35
C LYS A 26 0.76 -7.21 -4.11
N PRO A 27 1.59 -6.85 -5.09
CA PRO A 27 2.56 -5.77 -4.94
C PRO A 27 1.91 -4.45 -4.56
N ILE A 28 2.65 -3.65 -3.78
CA ILE A 28 2.23 -2.33 -3.30
C ILE A 28 2.99 -1.27 -4.09
N ASN A 29 2.29 -0.25 -4.59
CA ASN A 29 2.89 0.90 -5.26
C ASN A 29 3.24 1.99 -4.23
N LEU A 30 4.49 2.42 -4.23
CA LEU A 30 4.97 3.51 -3.41
C LEU A 30 5.25 4.73 -4.31
N ILE A 31 4.42 5.75 -4.18
CA ILE A 31 4.58 6.99 -4.94
C ILE A 31 5.65 7.84 -4.27
N VAL A 32 6.69 8.17 -5.04
CA VAL A 32 7.79 9.05 -4.62
C VAL A 32 7.71 10.33 -5.45
N PRO A 33 7.51 11.51 -4.83
CA PRO A 33 7.24 12.76 -5.56
C PRO A 33 8.49 13.40 -6.17
N PHE A 34 9.58 12.65 -6.29
CA PHE A 34 10.86 13.16 -6.78
C PHE A 34 11.48 12.22 -7.81
N ALA A 35 12.45 12.75 -8.55
CA ALA A 35 13.14 12.01 -9.60
C ALA A 35 13.92 10.82 -9.05
N ALA A 36 14.03 9.77 -9.86
CA ALA A 36 14.83 8.60 -9.55
C ALA A 36 16.30 8.99 -9.31
N GLY A 37 16.92 8.37 -8.32
CA GLY A 37 18.32 8.60 -7.97
C GLY A 37 18.57 9.74 -6.98
N GLY A 38 17.56 10.55 -6.66
CA GLY A 38 17.68 11.57 -5.62
C GLY A 38 17.63 11.01 -4.21
N PRO A 39 17.89 11.85 -3.19
CA PRO A 39 17.94 11.39 -1.79
C PRO A 39 16.62 10.73 -1.33
N THR A 40 15.48 11.29 -1.70
CA THR A 40 14.18 10.74 -1.33
C THR A 40 13.94 9.39 -2.01
N ASP A 41 14.32 9.27 -3.28
CA ASP A 41 14.18 8.01 -4.02
C ASP A 41 15.06 6.89 -3.41
N VAL A 42 16.31 7.21 -3.09
CA VAL A 42 17.22 6.24 -2.46
C VAL A 42 16.66 5.76 -1.13
N MET A 43 16.16 6.67 -0.32
CA MET A 43 15.54 6.32 0.97
C MET A 43 14.28 5.46 0.76
N ALA A 44 13.46 5.82 -0.21
CA ALA A 44 12.25 5.07 -0.55
C ALA A 44 12.55 3.65 -1.00
N ARG A 45 13.62 3.45 -1.78
CA ARG A 45 14.02 2.11 -2.23
C ARG A 45 14.55 1.25 -1.10
N ILE A 46 15.32 1.83 -0.19
CA ILE A 46 15.80 1.14 1.02
C ILE A 46 14.62 0.73 1.91
N LEU A 47 13.72 1.66 2.16
CA LEU A 47 12.52 1.43 2.96
C LEU A 47 11.62 0.39 2.30
N GLY A 48 11.41 0.50 1.00
CA GLY A 48 10.58 -0.41 0.22
C GLY A 48 11.11 -1.84 0.22
N GLU A 49 12.41 -2.01 0.12
CA GLU A 49 13.05 -3.34 0.23
C GLU A 49 12.77 -3.97 1.59
N ARG A 50 12.94 -3.19 2.66
CA ARG A 50 12.68 -3.66 4.02
C ARG A 50 11.21 -3.99 4.25
N MET A 51 10.32 -3.11 3.82
CA MET A 51 8.88 -3.34 3.91
C MET A 51 8.46 -4.56 3.11
N GLY A 52 9.01 -4.75 1.92
CA GLY A 52 8.71 -5.90 1.08
C GLY A 52 9.07 -7.22 1.75
N LYS A 53 10.20 -7.27 2.43
CA LYS A 53 10.61 -8.45 3.19
C LYS A 53 9.65 -8.75 4.36
N GLU A 54 9.25 -7.71 5.08
CA GLU A 54 8.34 -7.86 6.22
C GLU A 54 6.92 -8.24 5.79
N LEU A 55 6.46 -7.70 4.67
CA LEU A 55 5.10 -7.89 4.18
C LEU A 55 4.96 -9.09 3.22
N GLY A 56 6.07 -9.64 2.75
CA GLY A 56 6.05 -10.74 1.77
C GLY A 56 5.57 -10.34 0.39
N GLN A 57 5.61 -9.05 0.05
CA GLN A 57 5.21 -8.52 -1.25
C GLN A 57 6.23 -7.49 -1.74
N GLN A 58 6.35 -7.36 -3.06
CA GLN A 58 7.22 -6.36 -3.66
C GLN A 58 6.63 -4.96 -3.47
N ILE A 59 7.48 -4.00 -3.09
CA ILE A 59 7.15 -2.59 -3.09
C ILE A 59 7.67 -1.99 -4.40
N VAL A 60 6.76 -1.54 -5.25
CA VAL A 60 7.09 -0.95 -6.55
C VAL A 60 7.21 0.56 -6.39
N ILE A 61 8.38 1.10 -6.70
CA ILE A 61 8.65 2.54 -6.61
C ILE A 61 8.11 3.23 -7.87
N ASP A 62 7.24 4.22 -7.68
CA ASP A 62 6.68 5.04 -8.74
C ASP A 62 7.12 6.49 -8.55
N ASN A 63 8.10 6.93 -9.34
CA ASN A 63 8.60 8.29 -9.29
C ASN A 63 7.69 9.23 -10.10
N VAL A 64 6.89 10.02 -9.42
CA VAL A 64 5.97 10.98 -10.04
C VAL A 64 6.46 12.39 -9.73
N THR A 65 7.07 13.04 -10.71
CA THR A 65 7.64 14.39 -10.57
C THR A 65 6.67 15.47 -11.01
N GLY A 66 6.95 16.70 -10.60
CA GLY A 66 6.25 17.92 -11.07
C GLY A 66 5.56 18.69 -9.95
N ALA A 67 5.45 19.98 -10.13
CA ALA A 67 4.75 20.93 -9.24
C ALA A 67 5.13 20.78 -7.76
N ALA A 68 6.43 20.61 -7.48
CA ALA A 68 6.97 20.43 -6.12
C ALA A 68 6.31 19.27 -5.36
N GLY A 69 5.92 18.21 -6.06
CA GLY A 69 5.30 17.03 -5.48
C GLY A 69 3.77 17.05 -5.46
N SER A 70 3.13 18.12 -5.86
CA SER A 70 1.66 18.23 -5.84
C SER A 70 1.00 17.24 -6.80
N ILE A 71 1.60 16.97 -7.96
CA ILE A 71 1.09 15.99 -8.93
C ILE A 71 1.10 14.60 -8.32
N ALA A 72 2.17 14.23 -7.63
CA ALA A 72 2.28 12.94 -6.95
C ALA A 72 1.22 12.79 -5.85
N MET A 73 1.03 13.82 -5.03
CA MET A 73 0.04 13.79 -3.95
C MET A 73 -1.38 13.75 -4.51
N GLY A 74 -1.64 14.43 -5.62
CA GLY A 74 -2.92 14.34 -6.33
C GLY A 74 -3.21 12.94 -6.86
N LYS A 75 -2.21 12.28 -7.43
CA LYS A 75 -2.32 10.89 -7.87
C LYS A 75 -2.63 9.96 -6.72
N LEU A 76 -1.92 10.13 -5.60
CA LEU A 76 -2.17 9.35 -4.38
C LEU A 76 -3.60 9.55 -3.88
N ALA A 77 -4.07 10.79 -3.82
CA ALA A 77 -5.41 11.11 -3.34
C ALA A 77 -6.52 10.51 -4.21
N ARG A 78 -6.27 10.32 -5.51
CA ARG A 78 -7.21 9.70 -6.45
C ARG A 78 -7.12 8.19 -6.51
N SER A 79 -6.13 7.58 -5.83
CA SER A 79 -5.98 6.14 -5.79
C SER A 79 -7.04 5.50 -4.89
N ALA A 80 -7.35 4.23 -5.16
CA ALA A 80 -8.28 3.49 -4.31
C ALA A 80 -7.73 3.38 -2.88
N PRO A 81 -8.58 3.58 -1.84
CA PRO A 81 -8.12 3.55 -0.45
C PRO A 81 -8.01 2.12 0.10
N ASP A 82 -7.32 1.25 -0.62
CA ASP A 82 -7.16 -0.18 -0.30
C ASP A 82 -5.80 -0.53 0.31
N GLY A 83 -4.90 0.45 0.47
CA GLY A 83 -3.55 0.23 0.99
C GLY A 83 -2.55 -0.30 -0.03
N TYR A 84 -2.92 -0.46 -1.30
CA TYR A 84 -2.01 -0.91 -2.35
C TYR A 84 -1.34 0.24 -3.12
N THR A 85 -1.69 1.47 -2.79
CA THR A 85 -1.01 2.67 -3.25
C THR A 85 -0.73 3.54 -2.05
N ILE A 86 0.54 3.73 -1.72
CA ILE A 86 1.00 4.57 -0.61
C ILE A 86 1.97 5.61 -1.15
N GLY A 87 2.28 6.62 -0.36
CA GLY A 87 3.17 7.69 -0.78
C GLY A 87 4.10 8.14 0.30
N ILE A 88 5.22 8.76 -0.13
CA ILE A 88 6.12 9.49 0.75
C ILE A 88 5.85 10.97 0.57
N GLY A 89 5.62 11.67 1.69
CA GLY A 89 5.48 13.12 1.70
C GLY A 89 6.58 13.80 2.50
N HIS A 90 6.69 15.10 2.34
CA HIS A 90 7.56 15.93 3.17
C HIS A 90 6.91 17.31 3.37
N LEU A 91 7.63 18.21 4.05
CA LEU A 91 7.11 19.54 4.39
C LEU A 91 6.58 20.29 3.15
N GLY A 92 7.33 20.26 2.06
CA GLY A 92 6.93 20.94 0.82
C GLY A 92 5.65 20.36 0.20
N THR A 93 5.49 19.05 0.19
CA THR A 93 4.35 18.39 -0.45
C THR A 93 3.08 18.43 0.40
N ASN A 94 3.20 18.31 1.72
CA ASN A 94 2.06 18.08 2.61
C ASN A 94 1.66 19.30 3.44
N VAL A 95 2.55 20.26 3.61
CA VAL A 95 2.30 21.46 4.43
C VAL A 95 2.27 22.73 3.57
N VAL A 96 3.30 22.95 2.76
CA VAL A 96 3.41 24.17 1.95
C VAL A 96 2.48 24.15 0.74
N ASN A 97 2.41 23.02 0.05
CA ASN A 97 1.59 22.84 -1.16
C ASN A 97 0.22 22.20 -0.89
N GLY A 98 0.00 21.78 0.31
CA GLY A 98 -1.26 21.16 0.72
C GLY A 98 -2.33 22.21 0.93
#